data_0ffb10ae38a234db91ae47926e1b6ba9
#
_entry.id   0ffb10ae38a234db91ae47926e1b6ba9
#
_cell.length_a   1.000
_cell.length_b   1.000
_cell.length_c   1.000
_cell.angle_alpha   90.00
_cell.angle_beta   90.00
_cell.angle_gamma   90.00
#
_symmetry.space_group_name_H-M   'P 1'
#
loop_
_entity.id
_entity.type
_entity.pdbx_description
1 polymer ?
#
loop_
_entity_poly.entity_id
_entity_poly.type
_entity_poly.pdbx_seq_one_letter_code
_entity_poly.pdbx_strand_id
1 'polypeptide(L)'
;MSIIEQKDGLYIVLISVHGLIRGHDLELGRDADTGGQTKYVLELARALAGHPDVDRVDLMTRKVVDPKVDADYARDVEEIAPGGRIIRLPFGPRRYLRKEVLWPHLDSMADQALKHIRTVGRGPDVIHSHYADAGYAGSRL
;
A
#
# COMPACT_ATOMS: atom_id res chain seq x y z
N MET A 1 -15.68 15.29 25.57
CA MET A 1 -15.28 15.60 24.99
C MET A 1 -14.61 15.21 24.02
N SER A 2 -14.55 15.74 23.23
CA SER A 2 -14.06 15.24 22.08
C SER A 2 -12.67 14.86 22.11
N ILE A 3 -11.96 15.31 23.00
CA ILE A 3 -10.69 14.87 23.10
C ILE A 3 -10.60 13.45 23.24
N ILE A 4 -11.57 12.92 23.84
CA ILE A 4 -11.66 11.55 24.01
C ILE A 4 -11.71 10.85 22.74
N GLU A 5 -12.17 11.52 21.73
CA GLU A 5 -12.28 10.90 20.46
C GLU A 5 -10.96 10.79 19.79
N GLN A 6 -9.96 11.44 20.31
CA GLN A 6 -8.67 11.35 19.73
C GLN A 6 -8.18 9.93 19.81
N LYS A 7 -7.72 9.40 18.69
CA LYS A 7 -7.27 8.05 18.66
C LYS A 7 -5.88 7.95 19.22
N ASP A 8 -5.72 7.00 20.12
CA ASP A 8 -4.43 6.71 20.70
C ASP A 8 -3.79 5.52 20.01
N GLY A 9 -4.48 4.88 19.10
CA GLY A 9 -3.96 3.73 18.39
C GLY A 9 -2.91 4.06 17.36
N LEU A 10 -2.19 3.05 16.94
CA LEU A 10 -1.11 3.20 15.98
C LEU A 10 -1.61 3.43 14.56
N TYR A 11 -0.88 4.25 13.84
CA TYR A 11 -1.03 4.39 12.39
C TYR A 11 0.12 3.63 11.75
N ILE A 12 -0.19 2.59 10.97
CA ILE A 12 0.80 1.74 10.35
C ILE A 12 0.71 1.87 8.83
N VAL A 13 1.85 2.09 8.19
CA VAL A 13 1.96 2.11 6.74
C VAL A 13 2.73 0.86 6.32
N LEU A 14 2.11 0.07 5.45
CA LEU A 14 2.77 -1.07 4.80
C LEU A 14 3.05 -0.65 3.36
N ILE A 15 4.22 -0.98 2.85
CA ILE A 15 4.60 -0.66 1.48
C ILE A 15 4.90 -1.93 0.73
N SER A 16 4.23 -2.14 -0.41
CA SER A 16 4.49 -3.25 -1.32
C SER A 16 4.36 -2.73 -2.73
N VAL A 17 5.50 -2.51 -3.40
CA VAL A 17 5.55 -1.76 -4.66
C VAL A 17 5.13 -2.60 -5.86
N HIS A 18 5.78 -3.76 -6.05
CA HIS A 18 5.57 -4.57 -7.24
C HIS A 18 4.46 -5.59 -7.05
N GLY A 19 3.93 -6.08 -8.17
CA GLY A 19 2.85 -7.04 -8.18
C GLY A 19 1.48 -6.37 -8.14
N LEU A 20 0.45 -7.15 -8.36
CA LEU A 20 -0.93 -6.68 -8.36
C LEU A 20 -1.62 -7.10 -7.07
N ILE A 21 -2.09 -6.13 -6.30
CA ILE A 21 -2.72 -6.36 -5.00
C ILE A 21 -4.12 -5.77 -5.01
N ARG A 22 -5.09 -6.57 -4.62
CA ARG A 22 -6.46 -6.10 -4.38
C ARG A 22 -7.06 -6.89 -3.22
N GLY A 23 -8.18 -6.43 -2.70
CA GLY A 23 -8.78 -6.98 -1.49
C GLY A 23 -9.52 -8.30 -1.67
N HIS A 24 -9.63 -8.80 -2.90
CA HIS A 24 -10.34 -10.05 -3.20
C HIS A 24 -9.76 -10.67 -4.46
N ASP A 25 -9.95 -11.97 -4.62
CA ASP A 25 -9.57 -12.71 -5.84
C ASP A 25 -8.14 -12.40 -6.30
N LEU A 26 -7.18 -12.60 -5.40
CA LEU A 26 -5.78 -12.37 -5.72
C LEU A 26 -5.34 -13.26 -6.89
N GLU A 27 -4.57 -12.69 -7.80
CA GLU A 27 -4.12 -13.40 -9.01
C GLU A 27 -2.75 -14.03 -8.79
N LEU A 28 -2.62 -14.85 -7.75
CA LEU A 28 -1.35 -15.47 -7.37
C LEU A 28 -0.80 -16.32 -8.51
N GLY A 29 0.49 -16.12 -8.82
CA GLY A 29 1.13 -16.86 -9.88
C GLY A 29 0.83 -16.35 -11.28
N ARG A 30 0.09 -15.26 -11.42
CA ARG A 30 -0.18 -14.64 -12.70
C ARG A 30 1.10 -14.28 -13.42
N ASP A 31 2.09 -13.80 -12.68
CA ASP A 31 3.43 -13.50 -13.17
C ASP A 31 4.42 -13.60 -12.01
N ALA A 32 5.70 -13.41 -12.29
CA ALA A 32 6.74 -13.57 -11.29
C ALA A 32 6.62 -12.61 -10.11
N ASP A 33 6.01 -11.44 -10.34
CA ASP A 33 5.93 -10.40 -9.32
C ASP A 33 4.63 -10.43 -8.53
N THR A 34 3.64 -11.22 -8.97
CA THR A 34 2.35 -11.36 -8.28
C THR A 34 2.29 -12.75 -7.65
N GLY A 35 3.06 -12.95 -6.60
CA GLY A 35 3.17 -14.22 -5.91
C GLY A 35 2.65 -14.17 -4.49
N GLY A 36 3.10 -15.11 -3.68
CA GLY A 36 2.64 -15.28 -2.31
C GLY A 36 2.82 -14.05 -1.42
N GLN A 37 3.73 -13.15 -1.77
CA GLN A 37 3.92 -11.92 -1.01
C GLN A 37 2.70 -11.01 -1.05
N THR A 38 1.95 -11.01 -2.16
CA THR A 38 0.75 -10.18 -2.25
C THR A 38 -0.32 -10.68 -1.29
N LYS A 39 -0.46 -11.99 -1.16
CA LYS A 39 -1.37 -12.59 -0.20
C LYS A 39 -0.90 -12.31 1.22
N TYR A 40 0.38 -12.48 1.49
CA TYR A 40 0.94 -12.25 2.82
C TYR A 40 0.70 -10.81 3.29
N VAL A 41 1.02 -9.83 2.45
CA VAL A 41 0.89 -8.43 2.87
C VAL A 41 -0.57 -8.02 3.04
N LEU A 42 -1.47 -8.56 2.22
CA LEU A 42 -2.89 -8.29 2.36
C LEU A 42 -3.42 -8.86 3.67
N GLU A 43 -3.06 -10.11 3.99
CA GLU A 43 -3.48 -10.74 5.24
C GLU A 43 -2.89 -10.02 6.44
N LEU A 44 -1.65 -9.58 6.36
CA LEU A 44 -1.01 -8.82 7.42
C LEU A 44 -1.75 -7.48 7.64
N ALA A 45 -2.08 -6.79 6.56
CA ALA A 45 -2.81 -5.53 6.66
C ALA A 45 -4.16 -5.71 7.36
N ARG A 46 -4.88 -6.77 7.02
CA ARG A 46 -6.17 -7.06 7.65
C ARG A 46 -6.01 -7.42 9.12
N ALA A 47 -5.01 -8.23 9.45
CA ALA A 47 -4.77 -8.63 10.83
C ALA A 47 -4.39 -7.43 11.70
N LEU A 48 -3.54 -6.54 11.18
CA LEU A 48 -3.16 -5.35 11.91
C LEU A 48 -4.34 -4.39 12.08
N ALA A 49 -5.17 -4.23 11.05
CA ALA A 49 -6.34 -3.36 11.14
C ALA A 49 -7.32 -3.83 12.20
N GLY A 50 -7.37 -5.16 12.44
CA GLY A 50 -8.24 -5.73 13.47
C GLY A 50 -7.66 -5.71 14.88
N HIS A 51 -6.41 -5.29 15.04
CA HIS A 51 -5.77 -5.27 16.35
C HIS A 51 -6.26 -4.06 17.16
N PRO A 52 -6.62 -4.25 18.45
CA PRO A 52 -7.19 -3.16 19.25
C PRO A 52 -6.26 -1.96 19.42
N ASP A 53 -4.95 -2.15 19.34
CA ASP A 53 -3.99 -1.06 19.51
C ASP A 53 -3.71 -0.32 18.21
N VAL A 54 -4.32 -0.73 17.09
CA VAL A 54 -4.10 -0.12 15.78
C VAL A 54 -5.34 0.66 15.38
N ASP A 55 -5.12 1.92 15.00
CA ASP A 55 -6.18 2.81 14.60
C ASP A 55 -6.37 2.81 13.08
N ARG A 56 -5.27 2.77 12.35
CA ARG A 56 -5.31 2.88 10.89
C ARG A 56 -4.18 2.09 10.25
N VAL A 57 -4.49 1.39 9.16
CA VAL A 57 -3.49 0.72 8.32
C VAL A 57 -3.69 1.16 6.88
N ASP A 58 -2.64 1.70 6.28
CA ASP A 58 -2.60 2.02 4.86
C ASP A 58 -1.60 1.09 4.19
N LEU A 59 -2.08 0.24 3.30
CA LEU A 59 -1.22 -0.59 2.47
C LEU A 59 -1.01 0.15 1.16
N MET A 60 0.18 0.69 0.99
CA MET A 60 0.52 1.50 -0.18
C MET A 60 1.13 0.63 -1.27
N THR A 61 0.63 0.76 -2.46
CA THR A 61 1.14 0.07 -3.64
C THR A 61 0.98 0.98 -4.85
N ARG A 62 1.41 0.53 -6.01
CA ARG A 62 1.35 1.35 -7.22
C ARG A 62 -0.03 1.24 -7.87
N LYS A 63 -0.56 2.38 -8.28
CA LYS A 63 -1.77 2.43 -9.10
C LYS A 63 -1.43 1.97 -10.50
N VAL A 64 -2.21 1.05 -11.03
CA VAL A 64 -2.01 0.49 -12.37
C VAL A 64 -3.24 0.75 -13.21
N VAL A 65 -3.05 1.45 -14.33
CA VAL A 65 -4.11 1.69 -15.31
C VAL A 65 -3.64 1.06 -16.61
N ASP A 66 -4.15 -0.12 -16.91
CA ASP A 66 -3.67 -0.92 -18.04
C ASP A 66 -4.85 -1.76 -18.56
N PRO A 67 -5.16 -1.69 -19.86
CA PRO A 67 -6.27 -2.47 -20.39
C PRO A 67 -6.09 -3.99 -20.27
N LYS A 68 -4.87 -4.43 -19.99
CA LYS A 68 -4.57 -5.86 -19.81
C LYS A 68 -4.79 -6.36 -18.40
N VAL A 69 -5.10 -5.49 -17.46
CA VAL A 69 -5.36 -5.86 -16.07
C VAL A 69 -6.71 -5.29 -15.63
N ASP A 70 -7.25 -5.86 -14.56
CA ASP A 70 -8.57 -5.47 -14.07
C ASP A 70 -8.58 -4.01 -13.62
N ALA A 71 -9.72 -3.36 -13.78
CA ALA A 71 -9.90 -1.97 -13.39
C ALA A 71 -9.78 -1.76 -11.87
N ASP A 72 -9.90 -2.81 -11.06
CA ASP A 72 -9.72 -2.71 -9.63
C ASP A 72 -8.37 -2.10 -9.26
N TYR A 73 -7.33 -2.40 -10.04
CA TYR A 73 -5.97 -1.92 -9.75
C TYR A 73 -5.78 -0.44 -10.07
N ALA A 74 -6.78 0.18 -10.68
CA ALA A 74 -6.78 1.61 -10.98
C ALA A 74 -7.53 2.43 -9.93
N ARG A 75 -8.15 1.78 -8.94
CA ARG A 75 -8.87 2.50 -7.89
C ARG A 75 -7.86 3.13 -6.92
N ASP A 76 -8.09 4.39 -6.58
CA ASP A 76 -7.17 5.10 -5.68
C ASP A 76 -7.17 4.51 -4.27
N VAL A 77 -8.33 4.17 -3.77
CA VAL A 77 -8.50 3.65 -2.40
C VAL A 77 -9.44 2.46 -2.44
N GLU A 78 -9.07 1.41 -1.72
CA GLU A 78 -9.92 0.24 -1.57
C GLU A 78 -9.93 -0.18 -0.11
N GLU A 79 -11.10 -0.17 0.54
CA GLU A 79 -11.22 -0.62 1.91
C GLU A 79 -11.11 -2.14 1.95
N ILE A 80 -10.29 -2.68 2.86
CA ILE A 80 -10.09 -4.12 2.99
C ILE A 80 -10.52 -4.64 4.35
N ALA A 81 -10.71 -3.75 5.32
CA ALA A 81 -11.17 -4.05 6.66
C ALA A 81 -11.51 -2.73 7.34
N PRO A 82 -12.31 -2.73 8.42
CA PRO A 82 -12.50 -1.50 9.17
C PRO A 82 -11.16 -0.95 9.65
N GLY A 83 -10.85 0.28 9.25
CA GLY A 83 -9.57 0.90 9.58
C GLY A 83 -8.42 0.52 8.66
N GLY A 84 -8.61 -0.39 7.73
CA GLY A 84 -7.56 -0.83 6.80
C GLY A 84 -7.95 -0.61 5.35
N ARG A 85 -7.00 -0.13 4.55
CA ARG A 85 -7.25 0.14 3.14
C ARG A 85 -6.00 0.00 2.30
N ILE A 86 -6.21 -0.27 1.02
CA ILE A 86 -5.15 -0.20 0.03
C ILE A 86 -5.17 1.21 -0.52
N ILE A 87 -3.99 1.84 -0.55
CA ILE A 87 -3.81 3.16 -1.13
C ILE A 87 -2.95 2.96 -2.38
N ARG A 88 -3.50 3.24 -3.55
CA ARG A 88 -2.78 3.09 -4.81
C ARG A 88 -2.23 4.43 -5.25
N LEU A 89 -0.91 4.52 -5.30
CA LEU A 89 -0.20 5.76 -5.57
C LEU A 89 0.18 5.83 -7.04
N PRO A 90 -0.11 6.97 -7.71
CA PRO A 90 0.28 7.12 -9.11
C PRO A 90 1.74 7.55 -9.20
N PHE A 91 2.57 6.70 -9.76
CA PHE A 91 3.97 7.03 -10.06
C PHE A 91 4.46 6.14 -11.20
N GLY A 92 5.39 6.68 -11.99
CA GLY A 92 5.88 5.98 -13.16
C GLY A 92 4.82 5.86 -14.27
N PRO A 93 5.07 5.04 -15.28
CA PRO A 93 4.08 4.76 -16.32
C PRO A 93 2.84 4.10 -15.73
N ARG A 94 1.68 4.32 -16.35
CA ARG A 94 0.41 3.81 -15.81
C ARG A 94 0.25 2.32 -15.98
N ARG A 95 0.87 1.73 -17.01
CA ARG A 95 0.74 0.30 -17.30
C ARG A 95 1.41 -0.56 -16.24
N TYR A 96 1.04 -1.83 -16.18
CA TYR A 96 1.67 -2.77 -15.27
C TYR A 96 3.13 -2.99 -15.69
N LEU A 97 4.03 -2.95 -14.73
CA LEU A 97 5.46 -3.10 -14.93
C LEU A 97 6.01 -4.14 -13.97
N ARG A 98 6.98 -4.92 -14.44
CA ARG A 98 7.72 -5.82 -13.57
C ARG A 98 8.64 -5.02 -12.64
N LYS A 99 9.03 -5.63 -11.53
CA LYS A 99 9.75 -4.91 -10.47
C LYS A 99 11.06 -4.29 -10.94
N GLU A 100 11.77 -4.94 -11.85
CA GLU A 100 13.06 -4.42 -12.33
C GLU A 100 12.92 -3.07 -13.04
N VAL A 101 11.77 -2.82 -13.63
CA VAL A 101 11.53 -1.58 -14.36
C VAL A 101 11.05 -0.47 -13.43
N LEU A 102 10.67 -0.80 -12.20
CA LEU A 102 10.14 0.18 -11.25
C LEU A 102 11.22 0.97 -10.52
N TRP A 103 12.46 0.47 -10.45
CA TRP A 103 13.52 1.12 -9.68
C TRP A 103 13.70 2.61 -9.98
N PRO A 104 13.70 3.07 -11.25
CA PRO A 104 13.85 4.50 -11.52
C PRO A 104 12.71 5.37 -11.00
N HIS A 105 11.61 4.77 -10.61
CA HIS A 105 10.41 5.49 -10.18
C HIS A 105 10.19 5.49 -8.66
N LEU A 106 11.09 4.89 -7.89
CA LEU A 106 10.88 4.73 -6.45
C LEU A 106 10.90 6.05 -5.68
N ASP A 107 11.71 7.01 -6.11
CA ASP A 107 11.70 8.33 -5.46
C ASP A 107 10.36 9.02 -5.67
N SER A 108 9.78 8.89 -6.85
CA SER A 108 8.46 9.44 -7.14
C SER A 108 7.40 8.77 -6.28
N MET A 109 7.53 7.46 -6.04
CA MET A 109 6.63 6.75 -5.13
C MET A 109 6.71 7.31 -3.72
N ALA A 110 7.92 7.56 -3.23
CA ALA A 110 8.11 8.13 -1.90
C ALA A 110 7.43 9.50 -1.80
N ASP A 111 7.56 10.34 -2.84
CA ASP A 111 6.90 11.65 -2.87
C ASP A 111 5.38 11.52 -2.81
N GLN A 112 4.81 10.56 -3.54
CA GLN A 112 3.38 10.34 -3.53
C GLN A 112 2.90 9.79 -2.17
N ALA A 113 3.69 8.91 -1.57
CA ALA A 113 3.38 8.37 -0.25
C ALA A 113 3.36 9.49 0.79
N LEU A 114 4.35 10.38 0.75
CA LEU A 114 4.42 11.50 1.68
C LEU A 114 3.23 12.44 1.50
N LYS A 115 2.84 12.68 0.26
CA LYS A 115 1.67 13.50 -0.06
C LYS A 115 0.40 12.88 0.57
N HIS A 116 0.23 11.58 0.44
CA HIS A 116 -0.91 10.89 1.04
C HIS A 116 -0.88 10.99 2.57
N ILE A 117 0.27 10.77 3.18
CA ILE A 117 0.41 10.85 4.64
C ILE A 117 -0.01 12.24 5.13
N ARG A 118 0.34 13.28 4.39
CA ARG A 118 -0.07 14.63 4.75
C ARG A 118 -1.58 14.81 4.72
N THR A 119 -2.28 14.15 3.78
CA THR A 119 -3.74 14.24 3.74
C THR A 119 -4.39 13.52 4.93
N VAL A 120 -3.73 12.52 5.47
CA VAL A 120 -4.23 11.80 6.65
C VAL A 120 -4.16 12.70 7.88
N GLY A 121 -3.19 13.60 7.93
CA GLY A 121 -3.09 14.57 9.01
C GLY A 121 -2.32 14.08 10.23
N ARG A 122 -1.65 12.94 10.14
CA ARG A 122 -0.78 12.44 11.20
C ARG A 122 0.34 11.60 10.58
N GLY A 123 1.49 11.58 11.21
CA GLY A 123 2.59 10.75 10.77
C GLY A 123 2.39 9.29 11.16
N PRO A 124 2.87 8.35 10.37
CA PRO A 124 2.80 6.95 10.74
C PRO A 124 3.71 6.64 11.92
N ASP A 125 3.25 5.75 12.78
CA ASP A 125 4.06 5.27 13.91
C ASP A 125 5.02 4.18 13.46
N VAL A 126 4.64 3.42 12.43
CA VAL A 126 5.46 2.31 11.89
C VAL A 126 5.34 2.33 10.38
N ILE A 127 6.47 2.15 9.70
CA ILE A 127 6.51 1.92 8.27
C ILE A 127 7.16 0.56 8.07
N HIS A 128 6.41 -0.37 7.47
CA HIS A 128 6.88 -1.73 7.23
C HIS A 128 6.92 -1.98 5.73
N SER A 129 8.12 -2.19 5.21
CA SER A 129 8.33 -2.33 3.77
C SER A 129 8.60 -3.79 3.41
N HIS A 130 8.06 -4.21 2.27
CA HIS A 130 8.22 -5.56 1.75
C HIS A 130 9.09 -5.51 0.49
N TYR A 131 10.17 -6.27 0.48
CA TYR A 131 11.16 -6.33 -0.58
C TYR A 131 12.03 -5.08 -0.70
N ALA A 132 13.07 -5.18 -1.52
CA ALA A 132 14.08 -4.13 -1.62
C ALA A 132 13.54 -2.83 -2.21
N ASP A 133 12.65 -2.91 -3.20
CA ASP A 133 12.06 -1.73 -3.81
C ASP A 133 11.24 -0.94 -2.80
N ALA A 134 10.38 -1.61 -2.05
CA ALA A 134 9.59 -0.97 -1.01
C ALA A 134 10.49 -0.46 0.12
N GLY A 135 11.54 -1.21 0.46
CA GLY A 135 12.50 -0.80 1.47
C GLY A 135 13.19 0.50 1.12
N TYR A 136 13.59 0.64 -0.15
CA TYR A 136 14.19 1.89 -0.62
C TYR A 136 13.20 3.05 -0.50
N ALA A 137 11.98 2.86 -1.03
CA ALA A 137 10.96 3.90 -0.98
C ALA A 137 10.64 4.29 0.47
N GLY A 138 10.50 3.30 1.36
CA GLY A 138 10.21 3.54 2.76
C GLY A 138 11.30 4.31 3.48
N SER A 139 12.56 4.07 3.13
CA SER A 139 13.69 4.75 3.75
C SER A 139 13.71 6.24 3.42
N ARG A 140 13.00 6.66 2.38
CA ARG A 140 12.92 8.07 1.98
C ARG A 140 11.84 8.81 2.75
N LEU A 141 11.00 8.13 3.47
CA LEU A 141 9.95 8.74 4.26
C LEU A 141 10.42 9.09 5.66
#